data_08921e0d1f9ae83be2488ff29e3538c4
#
_entry.id   08921e0d1f9ae83be2488ff29e3538c4
#
_cell.length_a   1.000
_cell.length_b   1.000
_cell.length_c   1.000
_cell.angle_alpha   90.00
_cell.angle_beta   90.00
_cell.angle_gamma   90.00
#
_symmetry.space_group_name_H-M   'P 1'
#
loop_
_entity.id
_entity.type
_entity.pdbx_description
1 polymer ?
#
loop_
_entity_poly.entity_id
_entity_poly.type
_entity_poly.pdbx_seq_one_letter_code
_entity_poly.pdbx_strand_id
1 'polypeptide(L)'
;YGGGGMEIDSVLGALSLSTNIGGTRDLEPIVYSFIAAQTYIVERKSGYLRASVLREGTRRYLGGCLASTCMAAAVIAVIGLMLFALILVVCFGATLLPTEPEVAMDLGISGNALLFGRTPWLIWGIVGISYIFAITGHCLCALAVSAVSDNLFVVVLSPMLIYYVLANLTSPFLSPMGLDYVYLGRGMTRIDAPLQALAVTAAGYLPVILIAAVVFYLAASWRIRHE
;
A
#
# COMPACT_ATOMS: atom_id res chain seq x y z
N TYR A 1 6.64 -21.38 -35.15
CA TYR A 1 5.62 -21.40 -34.09
C TYR A 1 6.16 -20.55 -32.94
N GLY A 2 5.93 -19.24 -33.00
CA GLY A 2 6.24 -18.32 -31.93
C GLY A 2 5.15 -18.46 -30.87
N GLY A 3 5.43 -19.19 -29.80
CA GLY A 3 4.65 -19.12 -28.58
C GLY A 3 4.91 -17.74 -27.99
N GLY A 4 3.94 -16.83 -28.11
CA GLY A 4 3.94 -15.54 -27.44
C GLY A 4 3.78 -15.76 -25.94
N GLY A 5 4.74 -16.38 -25.30
CA GLY A 5 4.92 -16.32 -23.86
C GLY A 5 5.30 -14.89 -23.52
N MET A 6 4.56 -14.28 -22.63
CA MET A 6 4.86 -12.96 -22.09
C MET A 6 6.22 -13.10 -21.39
N GLU A 7 7.32 -12.76 -22.10
CA GLU A 7 8.65 -12.73 -21.50
C GLU A 7 8.69 -11.60 -20.48
N ILE A 8 8.95 -11.97 -19.24
CA ILE A 8 9.14 -11.01 -18.15
C ILE A 8 10.57 -10.51 -18.22
N ASP A 9 10.82 -9.46 -19.01
CA ASP A 9 12.16 -8.92 -19.21
C ASP A 9 12.69 -8.16 -18.00
N SER A 10 11.78 -7.58 -17.20
CA SER A 10 12.18 -6.75 -16.06
C SER A 10 11.27 -6.91 -14.86
N VAL A 11 11.85 -6.70 -13.67
CA VAL A 11 11.13 -6.70 -12.39
C VAL A 11 10.07 -5.60 -12.36
N LEU A 12 10.40 -4.42 -12.88
CA LEU A 12 9.47 -3.29 -12.94
C LEU A 12 8.31 -3.57 -13.92
N GLY A 13 8.60 -4.23 -15.04
CA GLY A 13 7.59 -4.71 -15.99
C GLY A 13 6.66 -5.75 -15.37
N ALA A 14 7.19 -6.74 -14.66
CA ALA A 14 6.40 -7.73 -13.95
C ALA A 14 5.50 -7.09 -12.87
N LEU A 15 6.01 -6.08 -12.16
CA LEU A 15 5.25 -5.33 -11.18
C LEU A 15 4.07 -4.58 -11.83
N SER A 16 4.29 -3.97 -13.00
CA SER A 16 3.23 -3.33 -13.79
C SER A 16 2.21 -4.33 -14.31
N LEU A 17 2.65 -5.46 -14.84
CA LEU A 17 1.77 -6.54 -15.28
C LEU A 17 0.91 -7.09 -14.16
N SER A 18 1.45 -7.26 -12.97
CA SER A 18 0.69 -7.73 -11.80
C SER A 18 -0.45 -6.79 -11.45
N THR A 19 -0.37 -5.50 -11.83
CA THR A 19 -1.46 -4.52 -11.69
C THR A 19 -2.61 -4.78 -12.65
N ASN A 20 -2.30 -5.26 -13.85
CA ASN A 20 -3.28 -5.43 -14.92
C ASN A 20 -3.91 -6.83 -14.92
N ILE A 21 -3.27 -7.81 -14.28
CA ILE A 21 -3.83 -9.16 -14.12
C ILE A 21 -4.92 -9.09 -13.03
N GLY A 22 -6.17 -9.17 -13.45
CA GLY A 22 -7.33 -9.08 -12.57
C GLY A 22 -7.27 -10.09 -11.42
N GLY A 23 -7.57 -9.64 -10.21
CA GLY A 23 -7.64 -10.43 -8.98
C GLY A 23 -6.49 -10.21 -8.00
N THR A 24 -5.24 -10.12 -8.41
CA THR A 24 -4.12 -9.84 -7.49
C THR A 24 -4.21 -8.44 -6.91
N ARG A 25 -4.59 -7.48 -7.72
CA ARG A 25 -4.84 -6.09 -7.34
C ARG A 25 -5.84 -5.96 -6.19
N ASP A 26 -6.90 -6.74 -6.23
CA ASP A 26 -8.00 -6.65 -5.29
C ASP A 26 -7.71 -7.38 -3.98
N LEU A 27 -6.81 -8.36 -4.03
CA LEU A 27 -6.40 -9.12 -2.85
C LEU A 27 -5.32 -8.41 -1.99
N GLU A 28 -4.53 -7.54 -2.59
CA GLU A 28 -3.47 -6.83 -1.86
C GLU A 28 -3.94 -6.12 -0.57
N PRO A 29 -5.03 -5.31 -0.59
CA PRO A 29 -5.52 -4.66 0.62
C PRO A 29 -5.91 -5.64 1.72
N ILE A 30 -6.43 -6.83 1.34
CA ILE A 30 -6.82 -7.89 2.28
C ILE A 30 -5.59 -8.50 2.94
N VAL A 31 -4.57 -8.87 2.15
CA VAL A 31 -3.36 -9.52 2.66
C VAL A 31 -2.62 -8.59 3.64
N TYR A 32 -2.45 -7.33 3.28
CA TYR A 32 -1.76 -6.36 4.15
C TYR A 32 -2.54 -6.06 5.42
N SER A 33 -3.86 -5.97 5.33
CA SER A 33 -4.71 -5.69 6.48
C SER A 33 -4.76 -6.84 7.47
N PHE A 34 -4.63 -8.07 6.99
CA PHE A 34 -4.67 -9.24 7.86
C PHE A 34 -3.60 -9.18 8.96
N ILE A 35 -2.41 -8.68 8.63
CA ILE A 35 -1.30 -8.58 9.58
C ILE A 35 -1.56 -7.48 10.63
N ALA A 36 -2.08 -6.32 10.21
CA ALA A 36 -2.33 -5.20 11.11
C ALA A 36 -3.57 -5.39 11.99
N ALA A 37 -4.62 -6.02 11.43
CA ALA A 37 -5.90 -6.15 12.10
C ALA A 37 -5.88 -7.11 13.29
N GLN A 38 -5.05 -8.16 13.21
CA GLN A 38 -5.04 -9.21 14.25
C GLN A 38 -4.56 -8.69 15.60
N THR A 39 -3.53 -7.86 15.64
CA THR A 39 -2.89 -7.45 16.88
C THR A 39 -3.87 -6.77 17.83
N TYR A 40 -4.58 -5.73 17.39
CA TYR A 40 -5.50 -4.97 18.25
C TYR A 40 -6.72 -5.80 18.68
N ILE A 41 -7.29 -6.61 17.77
CA ILE A 41 -8.44 -7.48 18.10
C ILE A 41 -8.06 -8.55 19.12
N VAL A 42 -6.90 -9.17 18.96
CA VAL A 42 -6.39 -10.21 19.86
C VAL A 42 -6.10 -9.63 21.24
N GLU A 43 -5.43 -8.50 21.33
CA GLU A 43 -5.15 -7.81 22.59
C GLU A 43 -6.43 -7.42 23.33
N ARG A 44 -7.46 -6.99 22.60
CA ARG A 44 -8.74 -6.65 23.19
C ARG A 44 -9.49 -7.87 23.70
N LYS A 45 -9.58 -8.94 22.90
CA LYS A 45 -10.29 -10.17 23.28
C LYS A 45 -9.62 -10.93 24.42
N SER A 46 -8.31 -10.84 24.53
CA SER A 46 -7.54 -11.46 25.60
C SER A 46 -7.59 -10.69 26.93
N GLY A 47 -8.17 -9.49 26.96
CA GLY A 47 -8.15 -8.62 28.13
C GLY A 47 -6.80 -7.91 28.36
N TYR A 48 -5.79 -8.19 27.55
CA TYR A 48 -4.46 -7.59 27.66
C TYR A 48 -4.49 -6.07 27.47
N LEU A 49 -5.43 -5.58 26.65
CA LEU A 49 -5.63 -4.17 26.40
C LEU A 49 -5.82 -3.36 27.70
N ARG A 50 -6.64 -3.86 28.64
CA ARG A 50 -6.86 -3.18 29.94
C ARG A 50 -5.59 -3.07 30.75
N ALA A 51 -4.82 -4.16 30.82
CA ALA A 51 -3.56 -4.17 31.56
C ALA A 51 -2.53 -3.20 30.96
N SER A 52 -2.43 -3.15 29.62
CA SER A 52 -1.52 -2.24 28.90
C SER A 52 -1.93 -0.77 29.08
N VAL A 53 -3.22 -0.48 28.98
CA VAL A 53 -3.74 0.89 29.17
C VAL A 53 -3.56 1.38 30.60
N LEU A 54 -3.74 0.52 31.62
CA LEU A 54 -3.51 0.87 33.01
C LEU A 54 -2.03 1.17 33.28
N ARG A 55 -1.11 0.45 32.60
CA ARG A 55 0.33 0.61 32.81
C ARG A 55 0.91 1.82 32.08
N GLU A 56 0.48 2.05 30.84
CA GLU A 56 1.11 3.01 29.92
C GLU A 56 0.29 4.29 29.74
N GLY A 57 -1.00 4.23 30.07
CA GLY A 57 -1.98 5.28 29.79
C GLY A 57 -2.52 5.20 28.36
N THR A 58 -3.79 5.56 28.18
CA THR A 58 -4.54 5.45 26.90
C THR A 58 -3.82 6.10 25.72
N ARG A 59 -3.28 7.33 25.92
CA ARG A 59 -2.65 8.08 24.83
C ARG A 59 -1.38 7.39 24.31
N ARG A 60 -0.52 6.90 25.23
CA ARG A 60 0.73 6.22 24.85
C ARG A 60 0.44 4.89 24.17
N TYR A 61 -0.49 4.13 24.71
CA TYR A 61 -0.91 2.85 24.13
C TYR A 61 -1.44 3.02 22.70
N LEU A 62 -2.41 3.92 22.48
CA LEU A 62 -2.99 4.13 21.14
C LEU A 62 -1.97 4.71 20.15
N GLY A 63 -1.11 5.62 20.62
CA GLY A 63 0.01 6.13 19.81
C GLY A 63 1.01 5.01 19.45
N GLY A 64 1.28 4.11 20.37
CA GLY A 64 2.09 2.90 20.13
C GLY A 64 1.49 1.98 19.08
N CYS A 65 0.18 1.72 19.14
CA CYS A 65 -0.53 0.92 18.13
C CYS A 65 -0.44 1.55 16.73
N LEU A 66 -0.62 2.86 16.62
CA LEU A 66 -0.48 3.56 15.34
C LEU A 66 0.96 3.49 14.81
N ALA A 67 1.94 3.80 15.65
CA ALA A 67 3.34 3.79 15.27
C ALA A 67 3.81 2.38 14.86
N SER A 68 3.46 1.34 15.64
CA SER A 68 3.81 -0.04 15.32
C SER A 68 3.18 -0.52 14.01
N THR A 69 1.93 -0.13 13.75
CA THR A 69 1.25 -0.45 12.48
C THR A 69 1.94 0.22 11.29
N CYS A 70 2.29 1.51 11.40
CA CYS A 70 3.03 2.21 10.34
C CYS A 70 4.42 1.59 10.11
N MET A 71 5.14 1.25 11.17
CA MET A 71 6.45 0.59 11.04
C MET A 71 6.33 -0.81 10.42
N ALA A 72 5.38 -1.61 10.86
CA ALA A 72 5.12 -2.92 10.28
C ALA A 72 4.77 -2.82 8.79
N ALA A 73 3.91 -1.88 8.41
CA ALA A 73 3.56 -1.62 7.02
C ALA A 73 4.78 -1.25 6.17
N ALA A 74 5.65 -0.37 6.66
CA ALA A 74 6.88 0.02 5.99
C ALA A 74 7.85 -1.16 5.81
N VAL A 75 8.03 -1.97 6.85
CA VAL A 75 8.89 -3.17 6.81
C VAL A 75 8.35 -4.18 5.80
N ILE A 76 7.02 -4.43 5.80
CA ILE A 76 6.37 -5.35 4.85
C ILE A 76 6.54 -4.85 3.42
N ALA A 77 6.36 -3.54 3.18
CA ALA A 77 6.55 -2.95 1.86
C ALA A 77 7.96 -3.18 1.33
N VAL A 78 8.98 -2.86 2.15
CA VAL A 78 10.38 -2.99 1.75
C VAL A 78 10.76 -4.45 1.54
N ILE A 79 10.46 -5.33 2.50
CA ILE A 79 10.79 -6.75 2.40
C ILE A 79 10.04 -7.39 1.24
N GLY A 80 8.75 -7.08 1.06
CA GLY A 80 7.94 -7.60 -0.03
C GLY A 80 8.51 -7.25 -1.41
N LEU A 81 8.87 -5.98 -1.62
CA LEU A 81 9.49 -5.54 -2.86
C LEU A 81 10.87 -6.18 -3.10
N MET A 82 11.68 -6.28 -2.05
CA MET A 82 13.00 -6.92 -2.15
C MET A 82 12.89 -8.41 -2.49
N LEU A 83 12.00 -9.13 -1.83
CA LEU A 83 11.77 -10.56 -2.11
C LEU A 83 11.20 -10.77 -3.51
N PHE A 84 10.25 -9.93 -3.93
CA PHE A 84 9.69 -9.98 -5.27
C PHE A 84 10.78 -9.77 -6.32
N ALA A 85 11.61 -8.74 -6.18
CA ALA A 85 12.72 -8.46 -7.06
C ALA A 85 13.74 -9.62 -7.07
N LEU A 86 14.09 -10.14 -5.89
CA LEU A 86 15.05 -11.24 -5.75
C LEU A 86 14.57 -12.51 -6.47
N ILE A 87 13.30 -12.88 -6.28
CA ILE A 87 12.71 -14.07 -6.93
C ILE A 87 12.75 -13.93 -8.45
N LEU A 88 12.37 -12.76 -8.98
CA LEU A 88 12.36 -12.55 -10.42
C LEU A 88 13.76 -12.56 -11.03
N VAL A 89 14.73 -11.93 -10.35
CA VAL A 89 16.13 -11.92 -10.82
C VAL A 89 16.74 -13.32 -10.77
N VAL A 90 16.54 -14.04 -9.65
CA VAL A 90 17.21 -15.34 -9.44
C VAL A 90 16.52 -16.47 -10.22
N CYS A 91 15.19 -16.51 -10.25
CA CYS A 91 14.45 -17.60 -10.86
C CYS A 91 14.19 -17.41 -12.36
N PHE A 92 14.03 -16.17 -12.79
CA PHE A 92 13.66 -15.85 -14.17
C PHE A 92 14.73 -15.06 -14.94
N GLY A 93 15.83 -14.68 -14.30
CA GLY A 93 16.89 -13.89 -14.93
C GLY A 93 16.47 -12.47 -15.33
N ALA A 94 15.36 -11.99 -14.74
CA ALA A 94 14.82 -10.66 -15.06
C ALA A 94 15.80 -9.54 -14.69
N THR A 95 15.86 -8.49 -15.52
CA THR A 95 16.60 -7.28 -15.18
C THR A 95 15.81 -6.41 -14.20
N LEU A 96 16.49 -5.58 -13.38
CA LEU A 96 15.79 -4.70 -12.43
C LEU A 96 14.95 -3.63 -13.14
N LEU A 97 15.37 -3.22 -14.32
CA LEU A 97 14.74 -2.16 -15.12
C LEU A 97 14.50 -2.68 -16.54
N PRO A 98 13.47 -2.20 -17.25
CA PRO A 98 13.24 -2.53 -18.65
C PRO A 98 14.45 -2.16 -19.50
N THR A 99 14.80 -3.02 -20.43
CA THR A 99 15.95 -2.82 -21.33
C THR A 99 15.56 -1.96 -22.53
N GLU A 100 14.28 -1.99 -22.92
CA GLU A 100 13.78 -1.27 -24.09
C GLU A 100 12.74 -0.21 -23.72
N PRO A 101 12.82 1.01 -24.33
CA PRO A 101 11.87 2.09 -24.08
C PRO A 101 10.43 1.74 -24.46
N GLU A 102 10.23 0.95 -25.50
CA GLU A 102 8.92 0.57 -26.02
C GLU A 102 8.16 -0.29 -25.00
N VAL A 103 8.84 -1.23 -24.34
CA VAL A 103 8.25 -2.08 -23.30
C VAL A 103 7.79 -1.25 -22.10
N ALA A 104 8.54 -0.22 -21.73
CA ALA A 104 8.16 0.66 -20.63
C ALA A 104 6.92 1.50 -20.96
N MET A 105 6.74 1.90 -22.22
CA MET A 105 5.55 2.64 -22.68
C MET A 105 4.31 1.76 -22.71
N ASP A 106 4.41 0.54 -23.22
CA ASP A 106 3.29 -0.40 -23.33
C ASP A 106 2.79 -0.84 -21.96
N LEU A 107 3.68 -0.92 -20.98
CA LEU A 107 3.33 -1.26 -19.60
C LEU A 107 2.74 -0.09 -18.80
N GLY A 108 2.61 1.09 -19.41
CA GLY A 108 2.08 2.28 -18.71
C GLY A 108 3.01 2.79 -17.62
N ILE A 109 4.27 2.37 -17.61
CA ILE A 109 5.29 2.87 -16.70
C ILE A 109 5.65 4.27 -17.15
N SER A 110 5.40 5.22 -16.29
CA SER A 110 5.70 6.63 -16.58
C SER A 110 7.17 6.93 -16.46
N GLY A 111 7.55 7.96 -17.18
CA GLY A 111 8.83 8.54 -16.98
C GLY A 111 9.92 7.91 -17.81
N ASN A 112 9.74 7.82 -19.14
CA ASN A 112 10.84 7.50 -20.03
C ASN A 112 12.10 8.33 -19.70
N ALA A 113 11.92 9.59 -19.30
CA ALA A 113 12.99 10.46 -18.84
C ALA A 113 13.65 9.98 -17.53
N LEU A 114 12.88 9.35 -16.62
CA LEU A 114 13.41 8.80 -15.38
C LEU A 114 14.00 7.40 -15.56
N LEU A 115 13.38 6.55 -16.38
CA LEU A 115 13.84 5.18 -16.68
C LEU A 115 15.17 5.17 -17.44
N PHE A 116 15.26 6.00 -18.46
CA PHE A 116 16.41 6.05 -19.36
C PHE A 116 17.28 7.28 -19.13
N GLY A 117 16.95 8.10 -18.10
CA GLY A 117 17.68 9.27 -17.70
C GLY A 117 18.86 8.95 -16.77
N ARG A 118 19.43 10.01 -16.19
CA ARG A 118 20.65 9.94 -15.38
C ARG A 118 20.53 9.15 -14.05
N THR A 119 19.33 8.80 -13.59
CA THR A 119 19.13 8.21 -12.25
C THR A 119 18.02 7.16 -12.23
N PRO A 120 18.25 5.97 -12.82
CA PRO A 120 17.26 4.89 -12.84
C PRO A 120 16.82 4.41 -11.44
N TRP A 121 17.67 4.56 -10.42
CA TRP A 121 17.36 4.21 -9.03
C TRP A 121 16.30 5.08 -8.37
N LEU A 122 16.06 6.29 -8.91
CA LEU A 122 14.97 7.16 -8.41
C LEU A 122 13.59 6.51 -8.58
N ILE A 123 13.39 5.74 -9.64
CA ILE A 123 12.13 5.01 -9.86
C ILE A 123 11.86 4.02 -8.75
N TRP A 124 12.88 3.23 -8.38
CA TRP A 124 12.76 2.30 -7.27
C TRP A 124 12.47 3.02 -5.94
N GLY A 125 13.04 4.19 -5.74
CA GLY A 125 12.72 5.05 -4.60
C GLY A 125 11.26 5.50 -4.61
N ILE A 126 10.75 5.96 -5.75
CA ILE A 126 9.34 6.39 -5.91
C ILE A 126 8.40 5.21 -5.69
N VAL A 127 8.66 4.08 -6.34
CA VAL A 127 7.87 2.85 -6.19
C VAL A 127 7.85 2.42 -4.71
N GLY A 128 9.01 2.31 -4.08
CA GLY A 128 9.11 1.88 -2.69
C GLY A 128 8.35 2.80 -1.72
N ILE A 129 8.51 4.12 -1.85
CA ILE A 129 7.80 5.10 -1.02
C ILE A 129 6.29 5.03 -1.27
N SER A 130 5.86 4.88 -2.53
CA SER A 130 4.45 4.77 -2.88
C SER A 130 3.82 3.51 -2.29
N TYR A 131 4.51 2.38 -2.32
CA TYR A 131 4.09 1.14 -1.66
C TYR A 131 3.96 1.31 -0.15
N ILE A 132 4.90 2.00 0.50
CA ILE A 132 4.82 2.29 1.94
C ILE A 132 3.54 3.08 2.25
N PHE A 133 3.23 4.11 1.46
CA PHE A 133 1.99 4.89 1.64
C PHE A 133 0.74 4.02 1.45
N ALA A 134 0.69 3.23 0.39
CA ALA A 134 -0.46 2.38 0.10
C ALA A 134 -0.70 1.33 1.20
N ILE A 135 0.34 0.57 1.56
CA ILE A 135 0.24 -0.48 2.58
C ILE A 135 -0.10 0.14 3.95
N THR A 136 0.51 1.28 4.30
CA THR A 136 0.18 2.00 5.54
C THR A 136 -1.28 2.43 5.56
N GLY A 137 -1.79 2.96 4.44
CA GLY A 137 -3.19 3.33 4.32
C GLY A 137 -4.14 2.16 4.55
N HIS A 138 -3.87 1.01 3.92
CA HIS A 138 -4.68 -0.20 4.09
C HIS A 138 -4.63 -0.74 5.52
N CYS A 139 -3.44 -0.79 6.12
CA CYS A 139 -3.26 -1.25 7.50
C CYS A 139 -3.97 -0.35 8.52
N LEU A 140 -3.89 0.97 8.34
CA LEU A 140 -4.58 1.91 9.22
C LEU A 140 -6.10 1.90 9.05
N CYS A 141 -6.62 1.69 7.83
CA CYS A 141 -8.04 1.48 7.61
C CYS A 141 -8.54 0.23 8.36
N ALA A 142 -7.82 -0.89 8.26
CA ALA A 142 -8.14 -2.10 9.01
C ALA A 142 -8.09 -1.86 10.53
N LEU A 143 -7.06 -1.16 11.01
CA LEU A 143 -6.92 -0.80 12.42
C LEU A 143 -8.09 0.09 12.89
N ALA A 144 -8.52 1.07 12.09
CA ALA A 144 -9.65 1.93 12.40
C ALA A 144 -10.96 1.13 12.54
N VAL A 145 -11.22 0.21 11.60
CA VAL A 145 -12.40 -0.65 11.66
C VAL A 145 -12.32 -1.64 12.82
N SER A 146 -11.12 -2.12 13.20
CA SER A 146 -10.93 -3.00 14.35
C SER A 146 -11.29 -2.34 15.69
N ALA A 147 -11.24 -1.02 15.77
CA ALA A 147 -11.69 -0.28 16.95
C ALA A 147 -13.21 -0.30 17.12
N VAL A 148 -13.96 -0.49 16.03
CA VAL A 148 -15.43 -0.46 16.01
C VAL A 148 -16.01 -1.87 15.98
N SER A 149 -15.41 -2.78 15.20
CA SER A 149 -15.93 -4.13 14.95
C SER A 149 -15.10 -5.21 15.63
N ASP A 150 -15.78 -6.22 16.18
CA ASP A 150 -15.16 -7.43 16.76
C ASP A 150 -15.03 -8.57 15.75
N ASN A 151 -15.63 -8.41 14.58
CA ASN A 151 -15.62 -9.43 13.55
C ASN A 151 -14.36 -9.27 12.67
N LEU A 152 -13.44 -10.23 12.80
CA LEU A 152 -12.18 -10.23 12.04
C LEU A 152 -12.40 -10.18 10.53
N PHE A 153 -13.43 -10.85 10.02
CA PHE A 153 -13.75 -10.86 8.60
C PHE A 153 -14.11 -9.44 8.08
N VAL A 154 -14.94 -8.71 8.85
CA VAL A 154 -15.29 -7.32 8.53
C VAL A 154 -14.05 -6.43 8.52
N VAL A 155 -13.17 -6.61 9.51
CA VAL A 155 -11.95 -5.79 9.63
C VAL A 155 -10.98 -6.05 8.50
N VAL A 156 -10.79 -7.30 8.10
CA VAL A 156 -9.86 -7.67 7.01
C VAL A 156 -10.38 -7.26 5.64
N LEU A 157 -11.70 -7.33 5.41
CA LEU A 157 -12.29 -6.93 4.12
C LEU A 157 -12.49 -5.43 3.98
N SER A 158 -12.58 -4.70 5.09
CA SER A 158 -12.88 -3.25 5.06
C SER A 158 -11.90 -2.41 4.24
N PRO A 159 -10.57 -2.63 4.25
CA PRO A 159 -9.66 -1.86 3.42
C PRO A 159 -9.86 -2.07 1.93
N MET A 160 -10.24 -3.28 1.51
CA MET A 160 -10.60 -3.54 0.12
C MET A 160 -11.84 -2.73 -0.29
N LEU A 161 -12.90 -2.73 0.54
CA LEU A 161 -14.10 -1.96 0.26
C LEU A 161 -13.81 -0.45 0.22
N ILE A 162 -13.05 0.06 1.19
CA ILE A 162 -12.64 1.47 1.23
C ILE A 162 -11.83 1.82 -0.01
N TYR A 163 -10.91 0.97 -0.41
CA TYR A 163 -10.11 1.13 -1.61
C TYR A 163 -10.98 1.22 -2.88
N TYR A 164 -11.95 0.32 -3.04
CA TYR A 164 -12.91 0.37 -4.16
C TYR A 164 -13.73 1.65 -4.17
N VAL A 165 -14.22 2.06 -3.02
CA VAL A 165 -14.98 3.31 -2.90
C VAL A 165 -14.08 4.51 -3.29
N LEU A 166 -12.87 4.58 -2.77
CA LEU A 166 -11.93 5.65 -3.10
C LEU A 166 -11.55 5.64 -4.59
N ALA A 167 -11.25 4.49 -5.16
CA ALA A 167 -10.92 4.38 -6.58
C ALA A 167 -12.06 4.90 -7.46
N ASN A 168 -13.31 4.52 -7.16
CA ASN A 168 -14.47 4.99 -7.92
C ASN A 168 -14.78 6.47 -7.70
N LEU A 169 -14.65 6.97 -6.46
CA LEU A 169 -14.90 8.38 -6.16
C LEU A 169 -13.85 9.30 -6.76
N THR A 170 -12.60 8.87 -6.82
CA THR A 170 -11.50 9.68 -7.36
C THR A 170 -11.35 9.58 -8.87
N SER A 171 -11.85 8.50 -9.49
CA SER A 171 -11.77 8.27 -10.95
C SER A 171 -12.23 9.46 -11.79
N PRO A 172 -13.39 10.13 -11.54
CA PRO A 172 -13.82 11.27 -12.34
C PRO A 172 -12.84 12.45 -12.33
N PHE A 173 -12.07 12.58 -11.25
CA PHE A 173 -11.10 13.68 -11.07
C PHE A 173 -9.70 13.30 -11.55
N LEU A 174 -9.29 12.05 -11.36
CA LEU A 174 -7.95 11.57 -11.69
C LEU A 174 -7.81 11.13 -13.15
N SER A 175 -8.85 10.49 -13.73
CA SER A 175 -8.81 10.01 -15.12
C SER A 175 -8.53 11.10 -16.16
N PRO A 176 -9.10 12.33 -16.07
CA PRO A 176 -8.77 13.39 -16.99
C PRO A 176 -7.30 13.82 -16.95
N MET A 177 -6.63 13.58 -15.82
CA MET A 177 -5.19 13.85 -15.62
C MET A 177 -4.31 12.67 -16.04
N GLY A 178 -4.89 11.59 -16.57
CA GLY A 178 -4.17 10.35 -16.87
C GLY A 178 -3.69 9.60 -15.61
N LEU A 179 -4.32 9.88 -14.46
CA LEU A 179 -3.99 9.26 -13.19
C LEU A 179 -5.08 8.27 -12.78
N ASP A 180 -4.69 7.23 -12.08
CA ASP A 180 -5.59 6.28 -11.44
C ASP A 180 -5.11 6.06 -9.99
N TYR A 181 -6.05 6.06 -9.06
CA TYR A 181 -5.78 5.85 -7.63
C TYR A 181 -4.99 4.55 -7.38
N VAL A 182 -5.28 3.53 -8.17
CA VAL A 182 -4.59 2.23 -8.13
C VAL A 182 -3.11 2.36 -8.45
N TYR A 183 -2.80 3.06 -9.52
CA TYR A 183 -1.42 3.24 -9.96
C TYR A 183 -0.63 4.17 -9.05
N LEU A 184 -1.31 5.12 -8.38
CA LEU A 184 -0.67 5.98 -7.36
C LEU A 184 -0.02 5.17 -6.25
N GLY A 185 -0.71 4.14 -5.74
CA GLY A 185 -0.18 3.27 -4.68
C GLY A 185 1.04 2.47 -5.08
N ARG A 186 1.31 2.35 -6.36
CA ARG A 186 2.45 1.60 -6.90
C ARG A 186 3.57 2.50 -7.45
N GLY A 187 3.43 3.80 -7.32
CA GLY A 187 4.39 4.76 -7.86
C GLY A 187 4.42 4.79 -9.39
N MET A 188 3.44 4.14 -10.04
CA MET A 188 3.32 4.08 -11.49
C MET A 188 2.42 5.22 -11.96
N THR A 189 2.95 6.41 -11.93
CA THR A 189 2.27 7.63 -12.42
C THR A 189 2.84 8.04 -13.77
N ARG A 190 2.04 8.64 -14.63
CA ARG A 190 2.51 9.20 -15.91
C ARG A 190 3.21 10.56 -15.75
N ILE A 191 3.81 10.81 -14.59
CA ILE A 191 4.44 12.07 -14.23
C ILE A 191 5.95 11.89 -14.32
N ASP A 192 6.60 12.61 -15.22
CA ASP A 192 8.04 12.50 -15.46
C ASP A 192 8.90 13.13 -14.33
N ALA A 193 8.32 14.03 -13.54
CA ALA A 193 9.03 14.68 -12.45
C ALA A 193 8.90 13.88 -11.15
N PRO A 194 10.01 13.38 -10.54
CA PRO A 194 9.98 12.50 -9.40
C PRO A 194 9.31 13.12 -8.16
N LEU A 195 9.56 14.38 -7.90
CA LEU A 195 8.93 15.10 -6.78
C LEU A 195 7.43 15.28 -6.98
N GLN A 196 6.97 15.52 -8.21
CA GLN A 196 5.55 15.64 -8.51
C GLN A 196 4.85 14.28 -8.37
N ALA A 197 5.47 13.19 -8.83
CA ALA A 197 4.95 11.84 -8.69
C ALA A 197 4.76 11.48 -7.20
N LEU A 198 5.75 11.74 -6.37
CA LEU A 198 5.66 11.54 -4.91
C LEU A 198 4.62 12.47 -4.27
N ALA A 199 4.55 13.73 -4.68
CA ALA A 199 3.57 14.67 -4.14
C ALA A 199 2.13 14.25 -4.45
N VAL A 200 1.87 13.77 -5.67
CA VAL A 200 0.54 13.27 -6.08
C VAL A 200 0.19 11.99 -5.33
N THR A 201 1.13 11.06 -5.18
CA THR A 201 0.94 9.85 -4.36
C THR A 201 0.63 10.21 -2.90
N ALA A 202 1.42 11.12 -2.33
CA ALA A 202 1.19 11.60 -0.97
C ALA A 202 -0.16 12.29 -0.82
N ALA A 203 -0.55 13.14 -1.78
CA ALA A 203 -1.86 13.80 -1.78
C ALA A 203 -3.03 12.80 -1.84
N GLY A 204 -2.87 11.67 -2.52
CA GLY A 204 -3.87 10.62 -2.56
C GLY A 204 -3.99 9.80 -1.27
N TYR A 205 -2.86 9.45 -0.66
CA TYR A 205 -2.84 8.53 0.48
C TYR A 205 -2.79 9.19 1.86
N LEU A 206 -2.11 10.36 2.01
CA LEU A 206 -2.03 11.03 3.31
C LEU A 206 -3.39 11.39 3.93
N PRO A 207 -4.39 11.88 3.18
CA PRO A 207 -5.71 12.12 3.75
C PRO A 207 -6.35 10.84 4.29
N VAL A 208 -6.23 9.73 3.57
CA VAL A 208 -6.77 8.42 4.00
C VAL A 208 -6.08 7.95 5.28
N ILE A 209 -4.75 8.03 5.32
CA ILE A 209 -3.92 7.68 6.49
C ILE A 209 -4.33 8.52 7.71
N LEU A 210 -4.44 9.84 7.54
CA LEU A 210 -4.80 10.75 8.63
C LEU A 210 -6.23 10.51 9.12
N ILE A 211 -7.19 10.36 8.23
CA ILE A 211 -8.59 10.07 8.59
C ILE A 211 -8.66 8.74 9.34
N ALA A 212 -8.04 7.68 8.82
CA ALA A 212 -8.02 6.37 9.47
C ALA A 212 -7.37 6.42 10.86
N ALA A 213 -6.26 7.12 11.02
CA ALA A 213 -5.59 7.31 12.30
C ALA A 213 -6.48 8.06 13.32
N VAL A 214 -7.15 9.14 12.89
CA VAL A 214 -8.08 9.90 13.73
C VAL A 214 -9.29 9.06 14.13
N VAL A 215 -9.90 8.35 13.17
CA VAL A 215 -11.05 7.46 13.43
C VAL A 215 -10.66 6.37 14.42
N PHE A 216 -9.50 5.72 14.23
CA PHE A 216 -8.99 4.74 15.18
C PHE A 216 -8.83 5.34 16.57
N TYR A 217 -8.14 6.46 16.68
CA TYR A 217 -7.88 7.10 17.97
C TYR A 217 -9.16 7.47 18.71
N LEU A 218 -10.13 8.07 18.01
CA LEU A 218 -11.41 8.47 18.59
C LEU A 218 -12.25 7.26 18.99
N ALA A 219 -12.42 6.28 18.11
CA ALA A 219 -13.22 5.08 18.38
C ALA A 219 -12.62 4.25 19.51
N ALA A 220 -11.32 3.98 19.47
CA ALA A 220 -10.65 3.20 20.52
C ALA A 220 -10.64 3.93 21.87
N SER A 221 -10.40 5.25 21.88
CA SER A 221 -10.45 6.05 23.12
C SER A 221 -11.83 6.14 23.72
N TRP A 222 -12.88 6.20 22.90
CA TRP A 222 -14.27 6.17 23.34
C TRP A 222 -14.59 4.80 23.97
N ARG A 223 -14.22 3.75 23.29
CA ARG A 223 -14.47 2.37 23.74
C ARG A 223 -13.77 2.05 25.05
N ILE A 224 -12.48 2.38 25.19
CA ILE A 224 -11.69 2.19 26.42
C ILE A 224 -12.33 2.90 27.63
N ARG A 225 -13.04 4.01 27.42
CA ARG A 225 -13.70 4.74 28.51
C ARG A 225 -15.03 4.14 28.92
N HIS A 226 -15.68 3.37 28.06
CA HIS A 226 -17.03 2.85 28.31
C HIS A 226 -17.08 1.32 28.56
N GLU A 227 -15.99 0.62 28.31
CA GLU A 227 -15.77 -0.78 28.70
C GLU A 227 -14.92 -0.89 29.96
#